data_c2cae6c0740c25f164aa6d4dfdcc7fe0
#
_entry.id   c2cae6c0740c25f164aa6d4dfdcc7fe0
#
_cell.length_a   1.000
_cell.length_b   1.000
_cell.length_c   1.000
_cell.angle_alpha   90.00
_cell.angle_beta   90.00
_cell.angle_gamma   90.00
#
_symmetry.space_group_name_H-M   'P 1'
#
loop_
_entity.id
_entity.type
_entity.pdbx_description
1 polymer ?
#
loop_
_entity_poly.entity_id
_entity_poly.type
_entity_poly.pdbx_seq_one_letter_code
_entity_poly.pdbx_strand_id
1 'polypeptide(L)'
;IGDVPHTAIPASVPTLAELYRTVGPDMQVSLDLKDPAAIHAVLDVARRHRAVGSLWVCHPEHALLADWRNLDRDLRLVHSTRFDHIVEGPERRAADLAGSGVDAVNLPEPDWSAGLVALFQRFGLLCLGWDAQHPRQIDRLLKLGLDGIYGDHVDRLVDGLARRRPAP
;
A
#
# COMPACT_ATOMS: atom_id res chain seq x y z
N ILE A 1 4.98 3.65 18.27
CA ILE A 1 5.94 4.64 17.69
C ILE A 1 5.35 6.05 17.72
N GLY A 2 4.04 6.23 17.56
CA GLY A 2 3.40 7.56 17.57
C GLY A 2 3.67 8.41 18.80
N ASP A 3 3.91 7.78 19.95
CA ASP A 3 4.17 8.45 21.24
C ASP A 3 5.67 8.62 21.54
N VAL A 4 6.56 8.19 20.63
CA VAL A 4 8.01 8.31 20.83
C VAL A 4 8.49 9.63 20.25
N PRO A 5 9.04 10.55 21.04
CA PRO A 5 9.58 11.80 20.52
C PRO A 5 10.72 11.52 19.55
N HIS A 6 10.82 12.32 18.48
CA HIS A 6 11.84 12.17 17.43
C HIS A 6 13.27 12.06 17.99
N THR A 7 13.55 12.77 19.08
CA THR A 7 14.86 12.75 19.77
C THR A 7 15.21 11.41 20.41
N ALA A 8 14.22 10.53 20.62
CA ALA A 8 14.42 9.18 21.18
C ALA A 8 14.55 8.11 20.09
N ILE A 9 14.38 8.46 18.80
CA ILE A 9 14.58 7.54 17.69
C ILE A 9 16.09 7.45 17.40
N PRO A 10 16.64 6.22 17.28
CA PRO A 10 18.05 6.07 16.95
C PRO A 10 18.41 6.79 15.64
N ALA A 11 19.56 7.47 15.59
CA ALA A 11 20.03 8.17 14.40
C ALA A 11 20.23 7.26 13.16
N SER A 12 20.28 5.94 13.38
CA SER A 12 20.33 4.94 12.30
C SER A 12 19.00 4.74 11.57
N VAL A 13 17.88 5.25 12.11
CA VAL A 13 16.57 5.20 11.44
C VAL A 13 16.43 6.44 10.58
N PRO A 14 16.42 6.30 9.24
CA PRO A 14 16.34 7.45 8.36
C PRO A 14 14.97 8.12 8.45
N THR A 15 14.95 9.43 8.30
CA THR A 15 13.72 10.19 8.08
C THR A 15 13.19 9.97 6.66
N LEU A 16 11.92 10.24 6.42
CA LEU A 16 11.34 10.19 5.07
C LEU A 16 12.08 11.12 4.08
N ALA A 17 12.56 12.28 4.56
CA ALA A 17 13.35 13.20 3.74
C ALA A 17 14.71 12.61 3.35
N GLU A 18 15.34 11.87 4.24
CA GLU A 18 16.61 11.17 3.96
C GLU A 18 16.41 10.00 3.00
N LEU A 19 15.30 9.28 3.16
CA LEU A 19 14.92 8.24 2.20
C LEU A 19 14.81 8.81 0.79
N TYR A 20 14.00 9.87 0.58
CA TYR A 20 13.85 10.48 -0.75
C TYR A 20 15.15 11.05 -1.32
N ARG A 21 16.04 11.59 -0.48
CA ARG A 21 17.36 12.02 -0.94
C ARG A 21 18.22 10.87 -1.47
N THR A 22 18.03 9.68 -0.90
CA THR A 22 18.79 8.48 -1.28
C THR A 22 18.20 7.78 -2.51
N VAL A 23 16.88 7.59 -2.56
CA VAL A 23 16.23 6.78 -3.59
C VAL A 23 15.64 7.59 -4.75
N GLY A 24 15.52 8.91 -4.58
CA GLY A 24 14.92 9.80 -5.56
C GLY A 24 13.39 9.84 -5.50
N PRO A 25 12.76 10.76 -6.27
CA PRO A 25 11.31 11.00 -6.24
C PRO A 25 10.48 9.93 -6.95
N ASP A 26 11.08 9.16 -7.84
CA ASP A 26 10.38 8.18 -8.68
C ASP A 26 10.22 6.82 -8.01
N MET A 27 10.94 6.59 -6.91
CA MET A 27 10.79 5.37 -6.13
C MET A 27 9.40 5.30 -5.50
N GLN A 28 8.69 4.21 -5.76
CA GLN A 28 7.40 3.94 -5.12
C GLN A 28 7.62 3.65 -3.64
N VAL A 29 7.15 4.54 -2.78
CA VAL A 29 7.29 4.41 -1.31
C VAL A 29 5.91 4.17 -0.72
N SER A 30 5.74 3.06 0.00
CA SER A 30 4.51 2.73 0.70
C SER A 30 4.68 2.89 2.20
N LEU A 31 3.84 3.74 2.81
CA LEU A 31 3.87 4.03 4.24
C LEU A 31 2.58 3.55 4.91
N ASP A 32 2.72 2.69 5.90
CA ASP A 32 1.63 2.35 6.82
C ASP A 32 1.56 3.43 7.92
N LEU A 33 0.62 4.36 7.77
CA LEU A 33 0.51 5.53 8.63
C LEU A 33 -0.28 5.18 9.90
N LYS A 34 0.44 4.97 11.00
CA LYS A 34 -0.18 4.59 12.30
C LYS A 34 -0.78 5.78 13.04
N ASP A 35 -0.22 6.97 12.86
CA ASP A 35 -0.75 8.21 13.43
C ASP A 35 -1.37 9.05 12.30
N PRO A 36 -2.72 9.15 12.24
CA PRO A 36 -3.38 9.95 11.21
C PRO A 36 -2.96 11.41 11.17
N ALA A 37 -2.57 12.00 12.30
CA ALA A 37 -2.14 13.39 12.38
C ALA A 37 -0.84 13.65 11.60
N ALA A 38 -0.03 12.61 11.36
CA ALA A 38 1.23 12.73 10.62
C ALA A 38 1.03 12.95 9.11
N ILE A 39 -0.17 12.79 8.56
CA ILE A 39 -0.43 12.89 7.11
C ILE A 39 0.07 14.20 6.51
N HIS A 40 -0.16 15.33 7.19
CA HIS A 40 0.27 16.64 6.71
C HIS A 40 1.79 16.76 6.64
N ALA A 41 2.50 16.30 7.68
CA ALA A 41 3.97 16.31 7.71
C ALA A 41 4.57 15.39 6.64
N VAL A 42 3.97 14.22 6.43
CA VAL A 42 4.36 13.27 5.37
C VAL A 42 4.18 13.89 3.99
N LEU A 43 3.03 14.50 3.72
CA LEU A 43 2.76 15.18 2.45
C LEU A 43 3.71 16.36 2.21
N ASP A 44 4.00 17.15 3.23
CA ASP A 44 4.94 18.28 3.11
C ASP A 44 6.34 17.81 2.75
N VAL A 45 6.79 16.68 3.31
CA VAL A 45 8.06 16.07 2.91
C VAL A 45 7.98 15.60 1.46
N ALA A 46 6.95 14.85 1.07
CA ALA A 46 6.80 14.34 -0.28
C ALA A 46 6.73 15.47 -1.34
N ARG A 47 6.00 16.57 -1.04
CA ARG A 47 5.93 17.74 -1.92
C ARG A 47 7.28 18.40 -2.13
N ARG A 48 8.06 18.61 -1.04
CA ARG A 48 9.41 19.19 -1.14
C ARG A 48 10.34 18.36 -2.01
N HIS A 49 10.13 17.04 -2.03
CA HIS A 49 10.91 16.10 -2.85
C HIS A 49 10.27 15.77 -4.21
N ARG A 50 9.11 16.37 -4.56
CA ARG A 50 8.34 16.09 -5.80
C ARG A 50 7.94 14.62 -5.95
N ALA A 51 7.67 13.94 -4.84
CA ALA A 51 7.45 12.50 -4.76
C ALA A 51 6.00 12.13 -4.39
N VAL A 52 5.03 13.06 -4.45
CA VAL A 52 3.64 12.78 -4.06
C VAL A 52 3.04 11.67 -4.92
N GLY A 53 3.23 11.70 -6.23
CA GLY A 53 2.70 10.68 -7.16
C GLY A 53 3.31 9.29 -6.98
N SER A 54 4.44 9.18 -6.28
CA SER A 54 5.12 7.93 -5.95
C SER A 54 4.92 7.52 -4.48
N LEU A 55 4.13 8.29 -3.72
CA LEU A 55 3.83 8.02 -2.31
C LEU A 55 2.50 7.28 -2.19
N TRP A 56 2.54 6.11 -1.57
CA TRP A 56 1.38 5.30 -1.21
C TRP A 56 1.18 5.36 0.30
N VAL A 57 0.00 5.77 0.75
CA VAL A 57 -0.33 5.85 2.18
C VAL A 57 -1.38 4.81 2.50
N CYS A 58 -1.02 3.88 3.40
CA CYS A 58 -1.86 2.80 3.85
C CYS A 58 -2.52 3.15 5.19
N HIS A 59 -3.83 2.90 5.30
CA HIS A 59 -4.57 3.01 6.57
C HIS A 59 -5.76 2.04 6.60
N PRO A 60 -6.13 1.48 7.78
CA PRO A 60 -7.27 0.57 7.90
C PRO A 60 -8.63 1.28 7.88
N GLU A 61 -8.70 2.56 8.24
CA GLU A 61 -9.96 3.31 8.26
C GLU A 61 -10.20 4.01 6.92
N HIS A 62 -11.14 3.48 6.15
CA HIS A 62 -11.46 4.01 4.81
C HIS A 62 -12.06 5.43 4.83
N ALA A 63 -12.72 5.82 5.92
CA ALA A 63 -13.23 7.19 6.07
C ALA A 63 -12.09 8.22 6.10
N LEU A 64 -10.99 7.93 6.80
CA LEU A 64 -9.80 8.79 6.79
C LEU A 64 -9.16 8.89 5.40
N LEU A 65 -9.13 7.78 4.65
CA LEU A 65 -8.62 7.80 3.28
C LEU A 65 -9.47 8.71 2.37
N ALA A 66 -10.79 8.68 2.53
CA ALA A 66 -11.70 9.58 1.81
C ALA A 66 -11.41 11.06 2.12
N ASP A 67 -11.15 11.38 3.40
CA ASP A 67 -10.76 12.73 3.81
C ASP A 67 -9.38 13.13 3.23
N TRP A 68 -8.42 12.23 3.25
CA TRP A 68 -7.07 12.46 2.73
C TRP A 68 -7.02 12.65 1.22
N ARG A 69 -7.99 12.11 0.46
CA ARG A 69 -8.11 12.39 -0.99
C ARG A 69 -8.23 13.88 -1.29
N ASN A 70 -8.82 14.65 -0.38
CA ASN A 70 -8.96 16.10 -0.54
C ASN A 70 -7.64 16.88 -0.30
N LEU A 71 -6.62 16.24 0.29
CA LEU A 71 -5.33 16.88 0.56
C LEU A 71 -4.44 16.97 -0.68
N ASP A 72 -4.49 15.93 -1.53
CA ASP A 72 -3.72 15.89 -2.76
C ASP A 72 -4.28 14.80 -3.71
N ARG A 73 -4.56 15.18 -4.95
CA ARG A 73 -5.13 14.25 -5.95
C ARG A 73 -4.12 13.21 -6.45
N ASP A 74 -2.83 13.52 -6.38
CA ASP A 74 -1.76 12.67 -6.89
C ASP A 74 -1.27 11.67 -5.83
N LEU A 75 -1.67 11.85 -4.55
CA LEU A 75 -1.40 10.92 -3.47
C LEU A 75 -2.07 9.56 -3.73
N ARG A 76 -1.33 8.46 -3.57
CA ARG A 76 -1.88 7.11 -3.67
C ARG A 76 -2.40 6.65 -2.31
N LEU A 77 -3.67 6.26 -2.26
CA LEU A 77 -4.36 5.86 -1.04
C LEU A 77 -4.67 4.35 -1.06
N VAL A 78 -4.31 3.68 0.03
CA VAL A 78 -4.44 2.22 0.15
C VAL A 78 -5.26 1.88 1.38
N HIS A 79 -6.42 1.23 1.18
CA HIS A 79 -7.18 0.65 2.28
C HIS A 79 -6.53 -0.68 2.70
N SER A 80 -5.73 -0.63 3.78
CA SER A 80 -5.00 -1.79 4.30
C SER A 80 -5.74 -2.37 5.49
N THR A 81 -6.36 -3.54 5.32
CA THR A 81 -7.24 -4.17 6.30
C THR A 81 -7.18 -5.71 6.24
N ARG A 82 -8.09 -6.38 6.93
CA ARG A 82 -8.34 -7.83 6.84
C ARG A 82 -9.74 -8.07 6.29
N PHE A 83 -9.95 -9.20 5.64
CA PHE A 83 -11.23 -9.51 5.02
C PHE A 83 -12.38 -9.58 6.06
N ASP A 84 -12.12 -10.11 7.24
CA ASP A 84 -13.08 -10.20 8.34
C ASP A 84 -13.49 -8.84 8.93
N HIS A 85 -12.74 -7.78 8.66
CA HIS A 85 -13.12 -6.40 9.01
C HIS A 85 -14.03 -5.71 7.97
N ILE A 86 -14.32 -6.37 6.86
CA ILE A 86 -15.22 -5.87 5.80
C ILE A 86 -16.65 -6.37 6.08
N VAL A 87 -17.26 -5.83 7.12
CA VAL A 87 -18.53 -6.33 7.67
C VAL A 87 -19.75 -6.06 6.78
N GLU A 88 -19.71 -5.04 5.94
CA GLU A 88 -20.79 -4.68 4.99
C GLU A 88 -20.76 -5.50 3.69
N GLY A 89 -19.75 -6.34 3.54
CA GLY A 89 -19.51 -7.13 2.33
C GLY A 89 -18.58 -6.46 1.31
N PRO A 90 -17.83 -7.27 0.54
CA PRO A 90 -16.77 -6.78 -0.33
C PRO A 90 -17.29 -5.93 -1.49
N GLU A 91 -18.47 -6.17 -2.03
CA GLU A 91 -19.06 -5.40 -3.13
C GLU A 91 -19.32 -3.96 -2.69
N ARG A 92 -19.93 -3.79 -1.51
CA ARG A 92 -20.22 -2.46 -0.97
C ARG A 92 -18.94 -1.73 -0.65
N ARG A 93 -17.98 -2.41 0.02
CA ARG A 93 -16.67 -1.84 0.31
C ARG A 93 -15.95 -1.41 -0.96
N ALA A 94 -15.96 -2.21 -2.03
CA ALA A 94 -15.34 -1.85 -3.31
C ALA A 94 -15.97 -0.60 -3.92
N ALA A 95 -17.30 -0.48 -3.88
CA ALA A 95 -18.01 0.70 -4.37
C ALA A 95 -17.68 1.96 -3.55
N ASP A 96 -17.66 1.85 -2.21
CA ASP A 96 -17.37 2.96 -1.31
C ASP A 96 -15.91 3.45 -1.48
N LEU A 97 -14.95 2.54 -1.60
CA LEU A 97 -13.53 2.88 -1.84
C LEU A 97 -13.34 3.57 -3.20
N ALA A 98 -13.91 3.02 -4.26
CA ALA A 98 -13.83 3.60 -5.60
C ALA A 98 -14.50 4.98 -5.65
N GLY A 99 -15.69 5.12 -5.03
CA GLY A 99 -16.42 6.39 -4.94
C GLY A 99 -15.68 7.46 -4.15
N SER A 100 -14.85 7.06 -3.20
CA SER A 100 -14.01 7.96 -2.38
C SER A 100 -12.66 8.26 -3.01
N GLY A 101 -12.34 7.68 -4.18
CA GLY A 101 -11.08 7.89 -4.87
C GLY A 101 -9.89 7.19 -4.20
N VAL A 102 -10.12 6.11 -3.45
CA VAL A 102 -9.05 5.23 -2.95
C VAL A 102 -8.50 4.43 -4.13
N ASP A 103 -7.17 4.27 -4.20
CA ASP A 103 -6.50 3.68 -5.35
C ASP A 103 -6.35 2.15 -5.23
N ALA A 104 -6.21 1.62 -4.02
CA ALA A 104 -5.92 0.22 -3.80
C ALA A 104 -6.54 -0.34 -2.53
N VAL A 105 -6.76 -1.65 -2.53
CA VAL A 105 -7.05 -2.44 -1.34
C VAL A 105 -5.90 -3.40 -1.06
N ASN A 106 -5.51 -3.52 0.22
CA ASN A 106 -4.40 -4.35 0.66
C ASN A 106 -4.87 -5.29 1.78
N LEU A 107 -4.84 -6.60 1.49
CA LEU A 107 -5.23 -7.65 2.43
C LEU A 107 -4.06 -8.63 2.68
N PRO A 108 -4.06 -9.35 3.81
CA PRO A 108 -3.07 -10.40 4.03
C PRO A 108 -3.20 -11.52 2.99
N GLU A 109 -2.10 -12.20 2.72
CA GLU A 109 -2.02 -13.26 1.69
C GLU A 109 -3.17 -14.27 1.74
N PRO A 110 -3.57 -14.84 2.90
CA PRO A 110 -4.60 -15.87 2.94
C PRO A 110 -6.00 -15.37 2.60
N ASP A 111 -6.28 -14.07 2.75
CA ASP A 111 -7.60 -13.50 2.52
C ASP A 111 -7.95 -13.35 1.03
N TRP A 112 -6.95 -13.39 0.16
CA TRP A 112 -7.16 -13.23 -1.28
C TRP A 112 -7.72 -14.48 -1.94
N SER A 113 -8.72 -14.28 -2.80
CA SER A 113 -9.25 -15.27 -3.74
C SER A 113 -9.39 -14.66 -5.14
N ALA A 114 -9.48 -15.49 -6.17
CA ALA A 114 -9.66 -15.02 -7.55
C ALA A 114 -10.94 -14.18 -7.72
N GLY A 115 -12.02 -14.58 -7.03
CA GLY A 115 -13.27 -13.83 -7.05
C GLY A 115 -13.13 -12.43 -6.43
N LEU A 116 -12.39 -12.33 -5.33
CA LEU A 116 -12.18 -11.06 -4.63
C LEU A 116 -11.28 -10.11 -5.44
N VAL A 117 -10.21 -10.64 -6.07
CA VAL A 117 -9.37 -9.86 -6.99
C VAL A 117 -10.19 -9.31 -8.14
N ALA A 118 -10.94 -10.18 -8.83
CA ALA A 118 -11.80 -9.77 -9.95
C ALA A 118 -12.84 -8.72 -9.54
N LEU A 119 -13.40 -8.85 -8.34
CA LEU A 119 -14.35 -7.89 -7.79
C LEU A 119 -13.72 -6.51 -7.61
N PHE A 120 -12.63 -6.39 -6.86
CA PHE A 120 -12.01 -5.08 -6.59
C PHE A 120 -11.47 -4.45 -7.89
N GLN A 121 -10.84 -5.22 -8.75
CA GLN A 121 -10.36 -4.73 -10.06
C GLN A 121 -11.51 -4.24 -10.97
N ARG A 122 -12.71 -4.85 -10.90
CA ARG A 122 -13.90 -4.37 -11.61
C ARG A 122 -14.32 -2.97 -11.18
N PHE A 123 -14.06 -2.59 -9.94
CA PHE A 123 -14.29 -1.23 -9.43
C PHE A 123 -13.10 -0.28 -9.69
N GLY A 124 -12.07 -0.73 -10.41
CA GLY A 124 -10.88 0.07 -10.72
C GLY A 124 -9.85 0.15 -9.58
N LEU A 125 -10.00 -0.68 -8.56
CA LEU A 125 -9.08 -0.73 -7.42
C LEU A 125 -7.93 -1.69 -7.71
N LEU A 126 -6.71 -1.29 -7.38
CA LEU A 126 -5.57 -2.19 -7.37
C LEU A 126 -5.65 -3.15 -6.18
N CYS A 127 -5.24 -4.39 -6.41
CA CYS A 127 -5.21 -5.44 -5.39
C CYS A 127 -3.78 -5.66 -4.91
N LEU A 128 -3.53 -5.39 -3.63
CA LEU A 128 -2.22 -5.56 -3.01
C LEU A 128 -2.29 -6.64 -1.94
N GLY A 129 -1.23 -7.44 -1.81
CA GLY A 129 -1.17 -8.52 -0.82
C GLY A 129 0.03 -8.38 0.09
N TRP A 130 -0.16 -8.52 1.39
CA TRP A 130 0.92 -8.47 2.37
C TRP A 130 1.13 -9.81 3.09
N ASP A 131 2.26 -9.93 3.79
CA ASP A 131 2.72 -11.12 4.50
C ASP A 131 3.03 -12.31 3.58
N ALA A 132 3.55 -12.03 2.39
CA ALA A 132 4.00 -13.04 1.44
C ALA A 132 5.47 -13.41 1.69
N GLN A 133 5.72 -14.26 2.69
CA GLN A 133 7.06 -14.61 3.17
C GLN A 133 7.70 -15.80 2.45
N HIS A 134 6.88 -16.65 1.80
CA HIS A 134 7.36 -17.89 1.17
C HIS A 134 7.09 -17.90 -0.34
N PRO A 135 7.95 -18.54 -1.15
CA PRO A 135 7.80 -18.61 -2.61
C PRO A 135 6.41 -19.09 -3.06
N ARG A 136 5.84 -20.09 -2.36
CA ARG A 136 4.49 -20.61 -2.66
C ARG A 136 3.37 -19.54 -2.48
N GLN A 137 3.51 -18.66 -1.49
CA GLN A 137 2.56 -17.56 -1.24
C GLN A 137 2.68 -16.50 -2.32
N ILE A 138 3.92 -16.13 -2.67
CA ILE A 138 4.21 -15.18 -3.76
C ILE A 138 3.66 -15.71 -5.08
N ASP A 139 3.97 -16.98 -5.43
CA ASP A 139 3.48 -17.61 -6.66
C ASP A 139 1.94 -17.69 -6.69
N ARG A 140 1.30 -17.94 -5.53
CA ARG A 140 -0.16 -17.95 -5.40
C ARG A 140 -0.75 -16.56 -5.68
N LEU A 141 -0.26 -15.50 -5.01
CA LEU A 141 -0.76 -14.14 -5.20
C LEU A 141 -0.54 -13.65 -6.64
N LEU A 142 0.63 -13.95 -7.21
CA LEU A 142 0.90 -13.66 -8.61
C LEU A 142 -0.07 -14.39 -9.57
N LYS A 143 -0.42 -15.65 -9.29
CA LYS A 143 -1.40 -16.43 -10.08
C LYS A 143 -2.80 -15.87 -9.96
N LEU A 144 -3.18 -15.34 -8.81
CA LEU A 144 -4.45 -14.66 -8.59
C LEU A 144 -4.54 -13.34 -9.36
N GLY A 145 -3.43 -12.77 -9.82
CA GLY A 145 -3.39 -11.54 -10.58
C GLY A 145 -3.37 -10.28 -9.73
N LEU A 146 -2.76 -10.33 -8.53
CA LEU A 146 -2.55 -9.14 -7.73
C LEU A 146 -1.60 -8.15 -8.43
N ASP A 147 -1.86 -6.87 -8.22
CA ASP A 147 -1.10 -5.76 -8.80
C ASP A 147 0.19 -5.45 -8.03
N GLY A 148 0.24 -5.83 -6.73
CA GLY A 148 1.43 -5.67 -5.91
C GLY A 148 1.47 -6.64 -4.74
N ILE A 149 2.69 -6.94 -4.28
CA ILE A 149 2.93 -7.89 -3.19
C ILE A 149 3.98 -7.32 -2.24
N TYR A 150 3.69 -7.41 -0.94
CA TYR A 150 4.60 -7.04 0.13
C TYR A 150 5.13 -8.29 0.84
N GLY A 151 6.43 -8.31 1.09
CA GLY A 151 7.12 -9.36 1.84
C GLY A 151 8.47 -8.88 2.31
N ASP A 152 9.01 -9.49 3.36
CA ASP A 152 10.28 -9.09 3.97
C ASP A 152 11.51 -9.61 3.21
N HIS A 153 11.29 -10.54 2.25
CA HIS A 153 12.33 -11.20 1.48
C HIS A 153 12.33 -10.72 0.02
N VAL A 154 13.05 -9.63 -0.25
CA VAL A 154 13.11 -9.00 -1.58
C VAL A 154 13.61 -9.98 -2.65
N ASP A 155 14.62 -10.80 -2.34
CA ASP A 155 15.14 -11.85 -3.20
C ASP A 155 14.04 -12.82 -3.68
N ARG A 156 13.20 -13.28 -2.77
CA ARG A 156 12.07 -14.18 -3.08
C ARG A 156 11.02 -13.53 -3.96
N LEU A 157 10.73 -12.24 -3.72
CA LEU A 157 9.79 -11.47 -4.53
C LEU A 157 10.32 -11.31 -5.96
N VAL A 158 11.60 -10.95 -6.12
CA VAL A 158 12.26 -10.79 -7.43
C VAL A 158 12.28 -12.13 -8.19
N ASP A 159 12.65 -13.21 -7.52
CA ASP A 159 12.64 -14.56 -8.11
C ASP A 159 11.23 -15.00 -8.55
N GLY A 160 10.20 -14.68 -7.73
CA GLY A 160 8.81 -14.98 -8.07
C GLY A 160 8.36 -14.25 -9.34
N LEU A 161 8.70 -12.97 -9.46
CA LEU A 161 8.42 -12.16 -10.65
C LEU A 161 9.17 -12.66 -11.88
N ALA A 162 10.46 -13.03 -11.71
CA ALA A 162 11.29 -13.54 -12.82
C ALA A 162 10.71 -14.83 -13.41
N ARG A 163 10.20 -15.75 -12.58
CA ARG A 163 9.55 -16.98 -13.04
C ARG A 163 8.28 -16.76 -13.86
N ARG A 164 7.64 -15.58 -13.75
CA ARG A 164 6.43 -15.23 -14.49
C ARG A 164 6.67 -14.49 -15.81
N ARG A 165 7.85 -13.91 -16.00
CA ARG A 165 8.18 -13.33 -17.28
C ARG A 165 8.28 -14.45 -18.32
N PRO A 166 7.53 -14.37 -19.45
CA PRO A 166 7.77 -15.29 -20.55
C PRO A 166 9.25 -15.17 -20.95
N ALA A 167 9.88 -16.30 -21.26
CA ALA A 167 11.21 -16.30 -21.85
C ALA A 167 11.20 -15.39 -23.11
N PRO A 168 12.26 -14.62 -23.35
CA PRO A 168 12.33 -13.73 -24.49
C PRO A 168 12.25 -14.50 -25.82
#